data_b79ff5ee5cdb1c4fcba5ccd4d7d01f9a
#
_entry.id   b79ff5ee5cdb1c4fcba5ccd4d7d01f9a
#
_cell.length_a   1.000
_cell.length_b   1.000
_cell.length_c   1.000
_cell.angle_alpha   90.00
_cell.angle_beta   90.00
_cell.angle_gamma   90.00
#
_symmetry.space_group_name_H-M   'P 1'
#
loop_
_entity.id
_entity.type
_entity.pdbx_description
1 polymer ?
#
loop_
_entity_poly.entity_id
_entity_poly.type
_entity_poly.pdbx_seq_one_letter_code
_entity_poly.pdbx_strand_id
1 'polypeptide(L)'
;MDMPPIVSPQEWDAAREKLLVKEKELTRARDALAAERRRMPRMAVEKEYGFEGPNGPASLLDLFEGRRQLIVYRFFYEPGVVGWPEAGCPGCSMVADQVAHPAHLNARDTTLAFVSRAPQADIECWKARMGWELIPWYTLIDDFDADFGVDEWHGTNAFYRDDEDRIFRTYFINSRGDEVMGGTWAYLDITALGRQEEWEDSPEGYPQTPPYYWWRRHDEYDREEAAKEMAEQISRATGDST
;
A
#
# COMPACT_ATOMS: atom_id res chain seq x y z
N MET A 1 0.32 -22.91 23.56
CA MET A 1 -0.59 -22.51 22.48
C MET A 1 -1.85 -23.33 22.62
N ASP A 2 -2.97 -22.69 22.87
CA ASP A 2 -4.26 -23.37 23.06
C ASP A 2 -5.03 -23.38 21.71
N MET A 3 -4.78 -24.44 20.94
CA MET A 3 -5.39 -24.59 19.60
C MET A 3 -6.90 -24.91 19.71
N PRO A 4 -7.72 -24.42 18.77
CA PRO A 4 -9.13 -24.79 18.70
C PRO A 4 -9.35 -26.30 18.70
N PRO A 5 -10.51 -26.81 19.21
CA PRO A 5 -10.77 -28.23 19.34
C PRO A 5 -10.85 -28.94 17.98
N ILE A 6 -10.40 -30.19 17.96
CA ILE A 6 -10.63 -31.09 16.82
C ILE A 6 -12.07 -31.56 16.89
N VAL A 7 -12.83 -31.40 15.81
CA VAL A 7 -14.25 -31.73 15.73
C VAL A 7 -14.53 -32.63 14.52
N SER A 8 -15.76 -33.16 14.44
CA SER A 8 -16.20 -33.91 13.26
C SER A 8 -16.38 -32.99 12.04
N PRO A 9 -16.36 -33.52 10.80
CA PRO A 9 -16.64 -32.73 9.59
C PRO A 9 -17.98 -31.98 9.66
N GLN A 10 -19.01 -32.58 10.20
CA GLN A 10 -20.34 -31.99 10.33
C GLN A 10 -20.34 -30.79 11.31
N GLU A 11 -19.62 -30.89 12.43
CA GLU A 11 -19.47 -29.81 13.39
C GLU A 11 -18.63 -28.67 12.80
N TRP A 12 -17.58 -29.00 12.02
CA TRP A 12 -16.77 -28.02 11.30
C TRP A 12 -17.60 -27.25 10.26
N ASP A 13 -18.41 -27.96 9.44
CA ASP A 13 -19.29 -27.34 8.46
C ASP A 13 -20.29 -26.39 9.13
N ALA A 14 -20.90 -26.81 10.24
CA ALA A 14 -21.82 -25.97 11.00
C ALA A 14 -21.16 -24.70 11.57
N ALA A 15 -19.91 -24.80 12.03
CA ALA A 15 -19.12 -23.63 12.46
C ALA A 15 -18.78 -22.71 11.28
N ARG A 16 -18.37 -23.29 10.14
CA ARG A 16 -18.07 -22.56 8.91
C ARG A 16 -19.28 -21.80 8.36
N GLU A 17 -20.47 -22.40 8.41
CA GLU A 17 -21.73 -21.75 7.99
C GLU A 17 -22.03 -20.50 8.84
N LYS A 18 -21.80 -20.56 10.16
CA LYS A 18 -21.99 -19.40 11.05
C LYS A 18 -21.00 -18.26 10.69
N LEU A 19 -19.75 -18.60 10.39
CA LEU A 19 -18.75 -17.63 9.96
C LEU A 19 -19.12 -17.02 8.61
N LEU A 20 -19.61 -17.82 7.66
CA LEU A 20 -20.05 -17.36 6.34
C LEU A 20 -21.13 -16.26 6.40
N VAL A 21 -22.01 -16.28 7.41
CA VAL A 21 -22.99 -15.20 7.60
C VAL A 21 -22.28 -13.87 7.84
N LYS A 22 -21.28 -13.83 8.74
CA LYS A 22 -20.49 -12.63 9.05
C LYS A 22 -19.67 -12.17 7.85
N GLU A 23 -19.08 -13.10 7.10
CA GLU A 23 -18.33 -12.78 5.88
C GLU A 23 -19.21 -12.10 4.81
N LYS A 24 -20.46 -12.58 4.65
CA LYS A 24 -21.43 -11.93 3.76
C LYS A 24 -21.86 -10.54 4.25
N GLU A 25 -21.96 -10.33 5.54
CA GLU A 25 -22.24 -9.01 6.15
C GLU A 25 -21.07 -8.05 5.88
N LEU A 26 -19.83 -8.50 6.08
CA LEU A 26 -18.63 -7.72 5.77
C LEU A 26 -18.55 -7.35 4.28
N THR A 27 -18.87 -8.29 3.38
CA THR A 27 -18.92 -8.02 1.94
C THR A 27 -19.91 -6.90 1.62
N ARG A 28 -21.14 -6.95 2.17
CA ARG A 28 -22.14 -5.90 1.98
C ARG A 28 -21.71 -4.56 2.57
N ALA A 29 -21.04 -4.56 3.73
CA ALA A 29 -20.52 -3.36 4.35
C ALA A 29 -19.41 -2.72 3.49
N ARG A 30 -18.53 -3.52 2.91
CA ARG A 30 -17.50 -3.04 1.94
C ARG A 30 -18.14 -2.42 0.70
N ASP A 31 -19.17 -3.05 0.14
CA ASP A 31 -19.91 -2.52 -1.03
C ASP A 31 -20.59 -1.19 -0.70
N ALA A 32 -21.21 -1.07 0.48
CA ALA A 32 -21.83 0.16 0.95
C ALA A 32 -20.79 1.27 1.12
N LEU A 33 -19.66 0.99 1.77
CA LEU A 33 -18.57 1.96 1.92
C LEU A 33 -17.99 2.41 0.56
N ALA A 34 -17.84 1.49 -0.39
CA ALA A 34 -17.41 1.85 -1.74
C ALA A 34 -18.44 2.75 -2.46
N ALA A 35 -19.74 2.54 -2.20
CA ALA A 35 -20.79 3.40 -2.72
C ALA A 35 -20.78 4.80 -2.07
N GLU A 36 -20.44 4.90 -0.80
CA GLU A 36 -20.26 6.19 -0.10
C GLU A 36 -19.04 6.95 -0.64
N ARG A 37 -17.90 6.29 -0.84
CA ARG A 37 -16.70 6.88 -1.45
C ARG A 37 -17.01 7.50 -2.82
N ARG A 38 -17.81 6.84 -3.67
CA ARG A 38 -18.23 7.38 -4.97
C ARG A 38 -19.14 8.61 -4.88
N ARG A 39 -19.69 8.90 -3.69
CA ARG A 39 -20.52 10.07 -3.42
C ARG A 39 -19.79 11.18 -2.65
N MET A 40 -18.56 10.94 -2.24
CA MET A 40 -17.75 11.97 -1.58
C MET A 40 -17.57 13.19 -2.48
N PRO A 41 -17.57 14.40 -1.91
CA PRO A 41 -17.16 15.58 -2.65
C PRO A 41 -15.75 15.42 -3.21
N ARG A 42 -15.51 15.93 -4.38
CA ARG A 42 -14.20 16.01 -5.00
C ARG A 42 -13.57 17.38 -4.78
N MET A 43 -12.27 17.45 -4.63
CA MET A 43 -11.48 18.67 -4.47
C MET A 43 -10.78 19.00 -5.77
N ALA A 44 -10.96 20.22 -6.30
CA ALA A 44 -10.22 20.65 -7.48
C ALA A 44 -8.73 20.78 -7.19
N VAL A 45 -7.90 20.33 -8.13
CA VAL A 45 -6.45 20.49 -8.10
C VAL A 45 -6.09 21.62 -9.08
N GLU A 46 -5.88 22.83 -8.54
CA GLU A 46 -5.65 24.03 -9.33
C GLU A 46 -4.15 24.31 -9.56
N LYS A 47 -3.29 23.80 -8.68
CA LYS A 47 -1.84 23.92 -8.78
C LYS A 47 -1.29 22.90 -9.78
N GLU A 48 -0.40 23.36 -10.64
CA GLU A 48 0.39 22.49 -11.51
C GLU A 48 1.48 21.81 -10.71
N TYR A 49 1.62 20.49 -10.91
CA TYR A 49 2.66 19.67 -10.29
C TYR A 49 3.56 19.06 -11.36
N GLY A 50 4.88 19.18 -11.13
CA GLY A 50 5.90 18.62 -11.96
C GLY A 50 6.51 17.34 -11.37
N PHE A 51 6.88 16.44 -12.26
CA PHE A 51 7.56 15.19 -11.94
C PHE A 51 8.69 14.96 -12.94
N GLU A 52 9.61 14.09 -12.58
CA GLU A 52 10.53 13.50 -13.55
C GLU A 52 10.17 12.02 -13.73
N GLY A 53 9.93 11.61 -14.95
CA GLY A 53 9.65 10.22 -15.31
C GLY A 53 10.81 9.59 -16.10
N PRO A 54 10.70 8.30 -16.44
CA PRO A 54 11.73 7.59 -17.21
C PRO A 54 11.99 8.20 -18.60
N ASN A 55 11.05 8.98 -19.12
CA ASN A 55 11.15 9.66 -20.41
C ASN A 55 11.41 11.17 -20.29
N GLY A 56 11.74 11.68 -19.11
CA GLY A 56 11.97 13.09 -18.81
C GLY A 56 10.82 13.75 -18.03
N PRO A 57 10.71 15.10 -18.08
CA PRO A 57 9.70 15.84 -17.33
C PRO A 57 8.27 15.37 -17.63
N ALA A 58 7.44 15.31 -16.60
CA ALA A 58 6.03 14.95 -16.67
C ALA A 58 5.20 15.87 -15.76
N SER A 59 3.95 16.10 -16.11
CA SER A 59 2.95 16.77 -15.29
C SER A 59 2.06 15.77 -14.56
N LEU A 60 1.24 16.21 -13.61
CA LEU A 60 0.23 15.36 -12.99
C LEU A 60 -0.74 14.79 -14.04
N LEU A 61 -1.03 15.53 -15.11
CA LEU A 61 -1.88 15.06 -16.21
C LEU A 61 -1.23 13.90 -16.97
N ASP A 62 0.08 13.92 -17.18
CA ASP A 62 0.81 12.86 -17.88
C ASP A 62 0.76 11.53 -17.11
N LEU A 63 0.70 11.57 -15.77
CA LEU A 63 0.59 10.37 -14.94
C LEU A 63 -0.72 9.58 -15.17
N PHE A 64 -1.75 10.23 -15.70
CA PHE A 64 -2.98 9.54 -16.11
C PHE A 64 -2.79 8.63 -17.33
N GLU A 65 -1.73 8.80 -18.11
CA GLU A 65 -1.46 8.03 -19.35
C GLU A 65 -2.68 7.99 -20.29
N GLY A 66 -3.38 9.13 -20.39
CA GLY A 66 -4.59 9.26 -21.23
C GLY A 66 -5.87 8.71 -20.61
N ARG A 67 -5.83 8.09 -19.43
CA ARG A 67 -7.01 7.54 -18.72
C ARG A 67 -7.67 8.60 -17.86
N ARG A 68 -8.95 8.39 -17.48
CA ARG A 68 -9.69 9.35 -16.64
C ARG A 68 -9.45 9.22 -15.16
N GLN A 69 -8.91 8.11 -14.69
CA GLN A 69 -8.68 7.86 -13.27
C GLN A 69 -7.20 7.58 -13.00
N LEU A 70 -6.70 8.11 -11.90
CA LEU A 70 -5.33 7.93 -11.48
C LEU A 70 -5.28 7.59 -9.99
N ILE A 71 -4.54 6.56 -9.65
CA ILE A 71 -4.14 6.22 -8.30
C ILE A 71 -2.66 6.54 -8.16
N VAL A 72 -2.30 7.37 -7.18
CA VAL A 72 -0.90 7.72 -6.90
C VAL A 72 -0.53 7.21 -5.53
N TYR A 73 0.43 6.29 -5.47
CA TYR A 73 1.02 5.82 -4.23
C TYR A 73 2.33 6.57 -3.96
N ARG A 74 2.41 7.29 -2.83
CA ARG A 74 3.65 7.89 -2.32
C ARG A 74 4.48 6.80 -1.67
N PHE A 75 5.56 6.40 -2.31
CA PHE A 75 6.53 5.45 -1.81
C PHE A 75 7.63 6.17 -1.03
N PHE A 76 7.94 5.73 0.18
CA PHE A 76 8.96 6.35 1.02
C PHE A 76 10.35 5.85 0.60
N TYR A 77 10.93 6.53 -0.39
CA TYR A 77 12.25 6.25 -0.96
C TYR A 77 12.97 7.57 -1.28
N GLU A 78 13.94 7.93 -0.43
CA GLU A 78 14.62 9.20 -0.47
C GLU A 78 15.83 9.22 0.49
N PRO A 79 16.75 10.19 0.44
CA PRO A 79 17.81 10.35 1.42
C PRO A 79 17.29 10.35 2.87
N GLY A 80 17.91 9.54 3.73
CA GLY A 80 17.52 9.38 5.13
C GLY A 80 16.55 8.23 5.41
N VAL A 81 15.94 7.61 4.39
CA VAL A 81 15.20 6.35 4.53
C VAL A 81 16.18 5.20 4.72
N VAL A 82 15.83 4.24 5.58
CA VAL A 82 16.65 3.06 5.83
C VAL A 82 16.86 2.26 4.54
N GLY A 83 18.11 1.97 4.24
CA GLY A 83 18.53 1.29 3.01
C GLY A 83 18.87 2.20 1.84
N TRP A 84 18.65 3.53 1.94
CA TRP A 84 19.01 4.48 0.91
C TRP A 84 20.55 4.46 0.60
N PRO A 85 20.97 4.55 -0.68
CA PRO A 85 20.16 4.58 -1.91
C PRO A 85 19.83 3.20 -2.49
N GLU A 86 20.36 2.11 -1.94
CA GLU A 86 20.23 0.76 -2.48
C GLU A 86 18.82 0.17 -2.31
N ALA A 87 18.05 0.75 -1.40
CA ALA A 87 16.68 0.31 -1.11
C ALA A 87 15.84 1.40 -0.43
N GLY A 88 14.50 1.30 -0.51
CA GLY A 88 13.57 2.14 0.21
C GLY A 88 12.86 1.41 1.35
N CYS A 89 11.79 2.02 1.86
CA CYS A 89 11.00 1.51 2.97
C CYS A 89 10.54 0.06 2.76
N PRO A 90 10.80 -0.88 3.70
CA PRO A 90 10.34 -2.26 3.61
C PRO A 90 8.82 -2.40 3.51
N GLY A 91 8.06 -1.60 4.29
CA GLY A 91 6.59 -1.61 4.24
C GLY A 91 6.04 -1.17 2.88
N CYS A 92 6.60 -0.09 2.29
CA CYS A 92 6.25 0.33 0.94
C CYS A 92 6.63 -0.71 -0.11
N SER A 93 7.75 -1.43 0.08
CA SER A 93 8.15 -2.54 -0.79
C SER A 93 7.14 -3.68 -0.74
N MET A 94 6.62 -4.02 0.43
CA MET A 94 5.55 -4.99 0.57
C MET A 94 4.27 -4.56 -0.18
N VAL A 95 3.93 -3.28 -0.18
CA VAL A 95 2.82 -2.75 -0.98
C VAL A 95 3.09 -2.90 -2.47
N ALA A 96 4.30 -2.58 -2.93
CA ALA A 96 4.70 -2.72 -4.34
C ALA A 96 4.64 -4.17 -4.83
N ASP A 97 5.07 -5.13 -4.01
CA ASP A 97 5.00 -6.58 -4.31
C ASP A 97 3.57 -7.09 -4.52
N GLN A 98 2.57 -6.38 -4.01
CA GLN A 98 1.17 -6.76 -4.06
C GLN A 98 0.37 -6.04 -5.16
N VAL A 99 1.03 -5.22 -5.97
CA VAL A 99 0.36 -4.54 -7.08
C VAL A 99 -0.12 -5.56 -8.10
N ALA A 100 -1.43 -5.57 -8.34
CA ALA A 100 -2.03 -6.38 -9.39
C ALA A 100 -1.53 -5.94 -10.77
N HIS A 101 -1.54 -6.86 -11.75
CA HIS A 101 -1.11 -6.53 -13.11
C HIS A 101 -1.87 -5.30 -13.65
N PRO A 102 -1.19 -4.24 -14.10
CA PRO A 102 -1.79 -2.94 -14.43
C PRO A 102 -2.91 -3.02 -15.47
N ALA A 103 -2.86 -3.99 -16.38
CA ALA A 103 -3.89 -4.19 -17.40
C ALA A 103 -5.32 -4.30 -16.84
N HIS A 104 -5.49 -4.83 -15.62
CA HIS A 104 -6.80 -4.93 -14.98
C HIS A 104 -7.37 -3.55 -14.61
N LEU A 105 -6.51 -2.66 -14.11
CA LEU A 105 -6.87 -1.27 -13.81
C LEU A 105 -7.07 -0.48 -15.10
N ASN A 106 -6.15 -0.63 -16.06
CA ASN A 106 -6.20 0.05 -17.34
C ASN A 106 -7.49 -0.25 -18.13
N ALA A 107 -7.97 -1.51 -18.06
CA ALA A 107 -9.25 -1.91 -18.66
C ALA A 107 -10.47 -1.22 -18.00
N ARG A 108 -10.27 -0.55 -16.86
CA ARG A 108 -11.28 0.25 -16.17
C ARG A 108 -10.92 1.73 -16.15
N ASP A 109 -10.18 2.18 -17.17
CA ASP A 109 -9.82 3.58 -17.39
C ASP A 109 -9.07 4.20 -16.18
N THR A 110 -8.18 3.39 -15.55
CA THR A 110 -7.47 3.73 -14.34
C THR A 110 -5.98 3.45 -14.50
N THR A 111 -5.14 4.43 -14.19
CA THR A 111 -3.68 4.27 -14.06
C THR A 111 -3.32 4.16 -12.58
N LEU A 112 -2.38 3.29 -12.25
CA LEU A 112 -1.68 3.29 -10.98
C LEU A 112 -0.25 3.74 -11.23
N ALA A 113 0.19 4.78 -10.53
CA ALA A 113 1.56 5.27 -10.56
C ALA A 113 2.14 5.38 -9.16
N PHE A 114 3.43 5.16 -9.02
CA PHE A 114 4.18 5.44 -7.81
C PHE A 114 4.92 6.74 -7.94
N VAL A 115 5.11 7.43 -6.81
CA VAL A 115 5.92 8.65 -6.72
C VAL A 115 6.82 8.59 -5.49
N SER A 116 8.04 9.10 -5.60
CA SER A 116 8.99 9.23 -4.50
C SER A 116 9.95 10.38 -4.76
N ARG A 117 10.78 10.75 -3.78
CA ARG A 117 11.81 11.78 -3.98
C ARG A 117 13.15 11.22 -4.49
N ALA A 118 13.23 9.92 -4.72
CA ALA A 118 14.40 9.27 -5.29
C ALA A 118 14.62 9.72 -6.75
N PRO A 119 15.88 9.90 -7.20
CA PRO A 119 16.20 10.11 -8.60
C PRO A 119 15.77 8.93 -9.48
N GLN A 120 15.43 9.19 -10.75
CA GLN A 120 14.99 8.15 -11.68
C GLN A 120 16.01 7.02 -11.84
N ALA A 121 17.32 7.33 -11.84
CA ALA A 121 18.35 6.30 -11.92
C ALA A 121 18.30 5.29 -10.78
N ASP A 122 18.06 5.75 -9.55
CA ASP A 122 17.93 4.89 -8.37
C ASP A 122 16.62 4.11 -8.39
N ILE A 123 15.51 4.74 -8.82
CA ILE A 123 14.22 4.10 -9.00
C ILE A 123 14.33 2.93 -9.99
N GLU A 124 14.93 3.13 -11.16
CA GLU A 124 15.06 2.08 -12.17
C GLU A 124 15.97 0.93 -11.72
N CYS A 125 17.07 1.23 -11.01
CA CYS A 125 17.93 0.20 -10.42
C CYS A 125 17.15 -0.65 -9.42
N TRP A 126 16.35 -0.01 -8.58
CA TRP A 126 15.58 -0.75 -7.59
C TRP A 126 14.40 -1.51 -8.18
N LYS A 127 13.66 -0.92 -9.11
CA LYS A 127 12.61 -1.66 -9.86
C LYS A 127 13.17 -2.94 -10.50
N ALA A 128 14.35 -2.85 -11.12
CA ALA A 128 15.01 -4.01 -11.73
C ALA A 128 15.39 -5.08 -10.69
N ARG A 129 15.90 -4.69 -9.51
CA ARG A 129 16.19 -5.62 -8.40
C ARG A 129 14.94 -6.35 -7.92
N MET A 130 13.83 -5.64 -7.80
CA MET A 130 12.60 -6.13 -7.16
C MET A 130 11.56 -6.69 -8.15
N GLY A 131 11.83 -6.63 -9.47
CA GLY A 131 10.91 -7.15 -10.47
C GLY A 131 9.65 -6.30 -10.68
N TRP A 132 9.75 -4.96 -10.47
CA TRP A 132 8.63 -4.03 -10.54
C TRP A 132 8.55 -3.23 -11.85
N GLU A 133 9.04 -3.78 -12.95
CA GLU A 133 9.15 -3.10 -14.25
C GLU A 133 7.80 -2.56 -14.77
N LEU A 134 6.70 -3.22 -14.40
CA LEU A 134 5.36 -2.82 -14.84
C LEU A 134 4.75 -1.64 -14.06
N ILE A 135 5.40 -1.18 -12.98
CA ILE A 135 4.89 -0.07 -12.16
C ILE A 135 5.43 1.24 -12.73
N PRO A 136 4.59 2.16 -13.25
CA PRO A 136 5.00 3.52 -13.56
C PRO A 136 5.46 4.21 -12.29
N TRP A 137 6.67 4.79 -12.29
CA TRP A 137 7.23 5.43 -11.09
C TRP A 137 7.94 6.73 -11.45
N TYR A 138 7.60 7.80 -10.75
CA TYR A 138 8.04 9.15 -11.02
C TYR A 138 8.76 9.77 -9.82
N THR A 139 9.74 10.62 -10.08
CA THR A 139 10.42 11.45 -9.07
C THR A 139 9.58 12.70 -8.79
N LEU A 140 9.31 12.97 -7.53
CA LEU A 140 8.72 14.23 -7.06
C LEU A 140 9.78 15.34 -7.11
N ILE A 141 9.45 16.45 -7.78
CA ILE A 141 10.35 17.61 -7.90
C ILE A 141 9.81 18.88 -7.21
N ASP A 142 8.57 18.84 -6.73
CA ASP A 142 7.89 19.92 -6.02
C ASP A 142 7.21 19.44 -4.72
N ASP A 143 6.20 20.18 -4.22
CA ASP A 143 5.53 19.94 -2.96
C ASP A 143 4.28 19.07 -3.07
N PHE A 144 4.13 18.25 -4.12
CA PHE A 144 2.95 17.39 -4.32
C PHE A 144 2.65 16.53 -3.10
N ASP A 145 3.66 15.89 -2.53
CA ASP A 145 3.48 15.01 -1.37
C ASP A 145 3.04 15.80 -0.12
N ALA A 146 3.61 16.97 0.15
CA ALA A 146 3.22 17.83 1.26
C ALA A 146 1.80 18.37 1.08
N ASP A 147 1.46 18.86 -0.12
CA ASP A 147 0.12 19.41 -0.41
C ASP A 147 -0.99 18.33 -0.30
N PHE A 148 -0.66 17.07 -0.48
CA PHE A 148 -1.58 15.94 -0.34
C PHE A 148 -1.43 15.15 0.97
N GLY A 149 -0.64 15.65 1.94
CA GLY A 149 -0.52 15.15 3.30
C GLY A 149 0.26 13.83 3.40
N VAL A 150 1.29 13.64 2.58
CA VAL A 150 2.15 12.45 2.53
C VAL A 150 3.64 12.78 2.42
N ASP A 151 4.05 13.90 2.98
CA ASP A 151 5.41 14.45 2.86
C ASP A 151 6.49 13.62 3.58
N GLU A 152 6.15 13.00 4.72
CA GLU A 152 7.11 12.27 5.56
C GLU A 152 6.90 10.75 5.59
N TRP A 153 5.92 10.23 4.83
CA TRP A 153 5.54 8.83 4.95
C TRP A 153 4.98 8.28 3.64
N HIS A 154 4.04 7.38 3.74
CA HIS A 154 3.35 6.79 2.59
C HIS A 154 1.86 7.14 2.58
N GLY A 155 1.23 7.00 1.43
CA GLY A 155 -0.21 7.15 1.28
C GLY A 155 -0.64 7.04 -0.17
N THR A 156 -1.90 6.73 -0.34
CA THR A 156 -2.53 6.51 -1.64
C THR A 156 -3.56 7.58 -1.89
N ASN A 157 -3.38 8.35 -2.94
CA ASN A 157 -4.33 9.34 -3.44
C ASN A 157 -5.04 8.81 -4.68
N ALA A 158 -6.33 9.11 -4.82
CA ALA A 158 -7.08 8.86 -6.04
C ALA A 158 -7.53 10.17 -6.66
N PHE A 159 -7.37 10.26 -7.99
CA PHE A 159 -7.73 11.43 -8.78
C PHE A 159 -8.64 11.03 -9.95
N TYR A 160 -9.41 12.00 -10.40
CA TYR A 160 -10.22 11.92 -11.60
C TYR A 160 -9.96 13.15 -12.48
N ARG A 161 -9.85 12.98 -13.78
CA ARG A 161 -9.87 14.09 -14.75
C ARG A 161 -11.14 14.06 -15.57
N ASP A 162 -11.70 15.23 -15.84
CA ASP A 162 -12.87 15.37 -16.70
C ASP A 162 -12.48 15.56 -18.18
N ASP A 163 -13.47 15.79 -19.01
CA ASP A 163 -13.28 15.92 -20.46
C ASP A 163 -12.57 17.24 -20.87
N GLU A 164 -12.44 18.21 -19.94
CA GLU A 164 -11.65 19.44 -20.09
C GLU A 164 -10.28 19.35 -19.43
N ASP A 165 -9.82 18.13 -19.07
CA ASP A 165 -8.56 17.85 -18.39
C ASP A 165 -8.39 18.50 -17.01
N ARG A 166 -9.49 18.94 -16.38
CA ARG A 166 -9.45 19.42 -14.99
C ARG A 166 -9.31 18.23 -14.05
N ILE A 167 -8.38 18.35 -13.12
CA ILE A 167 -8.04 17.26 -12.19
C ILE A 167 -8.73 17.51 -10.84
N PHE A 168 -9.25 16.44 -10.26
CA PHE A 168 -9.90 16.45 -8.95
C PHE A 168 -9.36 15.32 -8.08
N ARG A 169 -9.00 15.64 -6.83
CA ARG A 169 -8.76 14.60 -5.80
C ARG A 169 -10.10 14.05 -5.36
N THR A 170 -10.25 12.75 -5.38
CA THR A 170 -11.50 12.05 -5.06
C THR A 170 -11.41 11.21 -3.79
N TYR A 171 -10.23 10.75 -3.41
CA TYR A 171 -10.04 9.95 -2.20
C TYR A 171 -8.58 9.97 -1.72
N PHE A 172 -8.42 9.66 -0.44
CA PHE A 172 -7.12 9.44 0.20
C PHE A 172 -7.21 8.34 1.23
N ILE A 173 -6.17 7.51 1.33
CA ILE A 173 -6.03 6.47 2.33
C ILE A 173 -4.54 6.30 2.68
N ASN A 174 -4.24 6.01 3.94
CA ASN A 174 -2.88 5.74 4.42
C ASN A 174 -2.87 4.79 5.63
N SER A 175 -1.69 4.53 6.18
CA SER A 175 -1.48 3.68 7.35
C SER A 175 -2.16 2.31 7.16
N ARG A 176 -2.75 1.74 8.18
CA ARG A 176 -3.48 0.46 8.08
C ARG A 176 -4.62 0.45 7.04
N GLY A 177 -5.09 1.62 6.65
CA GLY A 177 -6.08 1.73 5.59
C GLY A 177 -5.59 1.19 4.24
N ASP A 178 -4.30 1.31 3.94
CA ASP A 178 -3.69 0.80 2.70
C ASP A 178 -3.63 -0.74 2.65
N GLU A 179 -3.66 -1.43 3.78
CA GLU A 179 -3.62 -2.90 3.85
C GLU A 179 -4.77 -3.57 3.09
N VAL A 180 -5.90 -2.88 2.94
CA VAL A 180 -7.07 -3.40 2.18
C VAL A 180 -6.76 -3.68 0.72
N MET A 181 -5.70 -3.08 0.17
CA MET A 181 -5.26 -3.28 -1.21
C MET A 181 -4.24 -4.40 -1.36
N GLY A 182 -3.74 -4.96 -0.24
CA GLY A 182 -2.69 -5.97 -0.23
C GLY A 182 -3.21 -7.39 -0.01
N GLY A 183 -2.83 -8.32 -0.90
CA GLY A 183 -3.19 -9.73 -0.80
C GLY A 183 -2.55 -10.46 0.39
N THR A 184 -1.33 -10.08 0.78
CA THR A 184 -0.58 -10.74 1.87
C THR A 184 -1.36 -10.72 3.18
N TRP A 185 -1.91 -9.58 3.57
CA TRP A 185 -2.71 -9.47 4.80
C TRP A 185 -3.98 -10.32 4.74
N ALA A 186 -4.68 -10.29 3.60
CA ALA A 186 -5.88 -11.10 3.40
C ALA A 186 -5.60 -12.62 3.44
N TYR A 187 -4.44 -13.05 2.93
CA TYR A 187 -4.00 -14.45 3.02
C TYR A 187 -3.68 -14.86 4.46
N LEU A 188 -2.97 -14.01 5.21
CA LEU A 188 -2.66 -14.29 6.62
C LEU A 188 -3.92 -14.33 7.48
N ASP A 189 -4.87 -13.43 7.26
CA ASP A 189 -6.14 -13.37 8.01
C ASP A 189 -7.00 -14.64 7.91
N ILE A 190 -6.78 -15.50 6.91
CA ILE A 190 -7.48 -16.80 6.80
C ILE A 190 -6.66 -17.98 7.31
N THR A 191 -5.45 -17.76 7.82
CA THR A 191 -4.61 -18.82 8.39
C THR A 191 -4.92 -19.06 9.86
N ALA A 192 -4.48 -20.21 10.38
CA ALA A 192 -4.73 -20.58 11.76
C ALA A 192 -4.04 -19.67 12.80
N LEU A 193 -2.93 -19.02 12.43
CA LEU A 193 -2.17 -18.15 13.33
C LEU A 193 -2.38 -16.66 13.06
N GLY A 194 -3.09 -16.29 12.00
CA GLY A 194 -3.29 -14.90 11.60
C GLY A 194 -1.99 -14.21 11.17
N ARG A 195 -1.89 -12.92 11.40
CA ARG A 195 -0.71 -12.08 11.12
C ARG A 195 0.37 -12.16 12.18
N GLN A 196 0.05 -12.74 13.33
CA GLN A 196 0.93 -12.92 14.49
C GLN A 196 1.43 -11.58 15.08
N GLU A 197 0.55 -10.59 15.11
CA GLU A 197 0.85 -9.26 15.66
C GLU A 197 0.05 -9.01 16.96
N GLU A 198 0.65 -8.24 17.91
CA GLU A 198 0.13 -8.01 19.25
C GLU A 198 -1.26 -7.36 19.32
N TRP A 199 -1.73 -6.72 18.27
CA TRP A 199 -3.05 -6.12 18.21
C TRP A 199 -4.17 -7.14 17.88
N GLU A 200 -3.83 -8.35 17.44
CA GLU A 200 -4.80 -9.39 17.13
C GLU A 200 -5.39 -10.00 18.40
N ASP A 201 -6.70 -10.23 18.39
CA ASP A 201 -7.39 -11.00 19.41
C ASP A 201 -7.15 -12.51 19.17
N SER A 202 -6.01 -12.99 19.61
CA SER A 202 -5.56 -14.37 19.42
C SER A 202 -5.64 -15.17 20.72
N PRO A 203 -5.87 -16.50 20.66
CA PRO A 203 -5.82 -17.37 21.83
C PRO A 203 -4.47 -17.32 22.56
N GLU A 204 -4.47 -17.66 23.85
CA GLU A 204 -3.26 -17.65 24.67
C GLU A 204 -2.15 -18.54 24.10
N GLY A 205 -0.92 -18.03 24.11
CA GLY A 205 0.28 -18.72 23.64
C GLY A 205 0.47 -18.73 22.13
N TYR A 206 -0.36 -18.03 21.37
CA TYR A 206 -0.07 -17.80 19.95
C TYR A 206 1.14 -16.88 19.79
N PRO A 207 1.97 -17.07 18.74
CA PRO A 207 3.08 -16.18 18.48
C PRO A 207 2.56 -14.78 18.15
N GLN A 208 3.15 -13.77 18.77
CA GLN A 208 2.82 -12.36 18.52
C GLN A 208 4.10 -11.52 18.53
N THR A 209 4.21 -10.63 17.58
CA THR A 209 5.29 -9.65 17.44
C THR A 209 4.72 -8.24 17.45
N PRO A 210 5.51 -7.21 17.76
CA PRO A 210 5.07 -5.84 17.53
C PRO A 210 4.57 -5.63 16.10
N PRO A 211 3.57 -4.76 15.90
CA PRO A 211 3.02 -4.50 14.56
C PRO A 211 4.12 -4.14 13.56
N TYR A 212 4.03 -4.72 12.36
CA TYR A 212 4.95 -4.49 11.24
C TYR A 212 6.39 -4.99 11.47
N TYR A 213 6.74 -5.49 12.62
CA TYR A 213 8.11 -5.89 12.97
C TYR A 213 8.66 -6.99 12.06
N TRP A 214 7.82 -7.82 11.45
CA TRP A 214 8.18 -8.91 10.54
C TRP A 214 8.35 -8.46 9.08
N TRP A 215 7.96 -7.23 8.72
CA TRP A 215 8.04 -6.75 7.34
C TRP A 215 9.48 -6.64 6.85
N ARG A 216 9.72 -7.16 5.67
CA ARG A 216 11.00 -7.11 4.94
C ARG A 216 10.74 -6.83 3.47
N ARG A 217 11.77 -6.47 2.73
CA ARG A 217 11.76 -6.58 1.27
C ARG A 217 11.75 -8.05 0.93
N HIS A 218 11.06 -8.48 -0.13
CA HIS A 218 10.83 -9.91 -0.40
C HIS A 218 12.13 -10.73 -0.59
N ASP A 219 13.24 -10.08 -0.97
CA ASP A 219 14.56 -10.69 -1.15
C ASP A 219 15.45 -10.64 0.12
N GLU A 220 14.89 -10.27 1.27
CA GLU A 220 15.65 -10.03 2.52
C GLU A 220 15.14 -10.83 3.72
N TYR A 221 14.15 -11.69 3.57
CA TYR A 221 13.59 -12.44 4.70
C TYR A 221 14.59 -13.36 5.40
N ASP A 222 15.59 -13.85 4.67
CA ASP A 222 16.66 -14.71 5.22
C ASP A 222 17.86 -13.90 5.78
N ARG A 223 17.80 -12.57 5.80
CA ARG A 223 18.88 -11.68 6.24
C ARG A 223 18.60 -11.12 7.64
N GLU A 224 19.46 -11.44 8.61
CA GLU A 224 19.33 -10.94 9.99
C GLU A 224 19.36 -9.41 10.11
N GLU A 225 20.10 -8.74 9.22
CA GLU A 225 20.24 -7.29 9.21
C GLU A 225 18.94 -6.56 8.86
N ALA A 226 18.12 -7.13 7.98
CA ALA A 226 16.83 -6.55 7.59
C ALA A 226 15.84 -6.42 8.76
N ALA A 227 15.98 -7.25 9.80
CA ALA A 227 15.21 -7.12 11.04
C ALA A 227 15.52 -5.83 11.79
N LYS A 228 16.79 -5.42 11.80
CA LYS A 228 17.23 -4.20 12.49
C LYS A 228 16.78 -2.96 11.73
N GLU A 229 16.86 -2.99 10.39
CA GLU A 229 16.40 -1.90 9.53
C GLU A 229 14.92 -1.58 9.75
N MET A 230 14.08 -2.61 9.83
CA MET A 230 12.65 -2.42 10.07
C MET A 230 12.37 -1.84 11.45
N ALA A 231 13.07 -2.32 12.48
CA ALA A 231 12.94 -1.79 13.85
C ALA A 231 13.33 -0.31 13.92
N GLU A 232 14.42 0.10 13.24
CA GLU A 232 14.84 1.50 13.15
C GLU A 232 13.80 2.36 12.42
N GLN A 233 13.22 1.84 11.35
CA GLN A 233 12.18 2.54 10.59
C GLN A 233 10.93 2.78 11.43
N ILE A 234 10.48 1.78 12.17
CA ILE A 234 9.33 1.90 13.09
C ILE A 234 9.64 2.94 14.18
N SER A 235 10.81 2.87 14.81
CA SER A 235 11.22 3.81 15.86
C SER A 235 11.21 5.27 15.36
N ARG A 236 11.72 5.52 14.16
CA ARG A 236 11.67 6.86 13.55
C ARG A 236 10.24 7.33 13.30
N ALA A 237 9.37 6.45 12.81
CA ALA A 237 7.98 6.77 12.48
C ALA A 237 7.11 7.03 13.73
N THR A 238 7.38 6.33 14.83
CA THR A 238 6.61 6.48 16.08
C THR A 238 7.13 7.59 16.99
N GLY A 239 8.30 8.19 16.68
CA GLY A 239 8.95 9.20 17.53
C GLY A 239 9.50 8.64 18.83
N ASP A 240 9.58 7.34 18.99
CA ASP A 240 10.11 6.65 20.15
C ASP A 240 11.64 6.56 20.02
N SER A 241 12.32 7.67 20.35
CA SER A 241 13.77 7.69 20.49
C SER A 241 14.12 7.05 21.82
N THR A 242 14.55 5.79 21.81
CA THR A 242 15.21 5.15 22.97
C THR A 242 16.52 5.86 23.33
#